data_6a3c9c0e727a861132ea03a1ca5f3134
#
_entry.id   6a3c9c0e727a861132ea03a1ca5f3134
#
_cell.length_a   1.000
_cell.length_b   1.000
_cell.length_c   1.000
_cell.angle_alpha   90.00
_cell.angle_beta   90.00
_cell.angle_gamma   90.00
#
_symmetry.space_group_name_H-M   'P 1'
#
loop_
_entity.id
_entity.type
_entity.pdbx_description
1 polymer ?
#
loop_
_entity_poly.entity_id
_entity_poly.type
_entity_poly.pdbx_seq_one_letter_code
_entity_poly.pdbx_strand_id
1 'polypeptide(L)'
;MLKPKGKVVRLVKKAALIIMFITLMSKILGLGRELALSYFYGATNISDAYFVSITIPMFIFTFITSGLNAGYIPTYTRILQDRGTAEANRFTSNLINILLVLCAVIVLFVFLFTDEIVRLFASGFKGEIFSLTVKMTNISILSIFFAGIVTIFSGYLQIKKLFAASASIAFPLNFFIIVSIILSSMVKNTSLLAVGYVFATASQLLFLIPFLKKNDFKYEKTFNIKDKHIINLVYLMLPLIIGISVDQINVLVDRTMASRIAVGGISALSYADRLNGSIRGLFAVPFVTALYPMISKMAAEKNFLGFKKMLAEAITCINLLTIPSAICAMIFAVPITALLFGRGAFDQQAIRTTSQALYFYSIGMIGFGLRPVLIRAFHSMQDTKTPMINGAMSTALNIVLNIILSRYMGISGLALATSISALLTTVLLFLNLRKKIGSFGMKQILSVFLKISFASVIMGTISKISYNHMISILTPNLTVMIALAIAFVSYVSIIYFMKIEEVEVVIRVVKDKLKLEN
;
A
#
# COMPACT_ATOMS: atom_id res chain seq x y z
N MET A 1 -29.81 -20.13 27.07
CA MET A 1 -29.12 -18.96 27.68
C MET A 1 -28.46 -18.13 26.62
N LEU A 2 -29.13 -17.11 26.10
CA LEU A 2 -28.63 -16.17 25.13
C LEU A 2 -27.94 -15.00 25.86
N LYS A 3 -26.59 -15.01 25.92
CA LYS A 3 -25.82 -13.88 26.47
C LYS A 3 -25.85 -12.67 25.51
N PRO A 4 -25.75 -11.45 26.05
CA PRO A 4 -26.16 -10.23 25.40
C PRO A 4 -25.34 -9.89 24.17
N LYS A 5 -25.94 -9.99 22.99
CA LYS A 5 -25.38 -9.58 21.69
C LYS A 5 -24.78 -8.15 21.68
N GLY A 6 -25.22 -7.25 22.55
CA GLY A 6 -24.80 -5.86 22.66
C GLY A 6 -23.35 -5.65 23.17
N LYS A 7 -22.90 -6.46 24.14
CA LYS A 7 -21.57 -6.30 24.75
C LYS A 7 -20.44 -6.76 23.80
N VAL A 8 -20.66 -7.84 23.07
CA VAL A 8 -19.71 -8.37 22.08
C VAL A 8 -19.59 -7.42 20.87
N VAL A 9 -20.72 -6.89 20.39
CA VAL A 9 -20.74 -5.91 19.29
C VAL A 9 -20.02 -4.61 19.67
N ARG A 10 -20.18 -4.13 20.90
CA ARG A 10 -19.45 -2.95 21.42
C ARG A 10 -17.94 -3.20 21.50
N LEU A 11 -17.50 -4.36 21.97
CA LEU A 11 -16.09 -4.73 22.06
C LEU A 11 -15.44 -4.82 20.66
N VAL A 12 -16.11 -5.44 19.70
CA VAL A 12 -15.63 -5.54 18.32
C VAL A 12 -15.53 -4.17 17.66
N LYS A 13 -16.54 -3.29 17.85
CA LYS A 13 -16.50 -1.91 17.35
C LYS A 13 -15.35 -1.11 17.96
N LYS A 14 -15.12 -1.22 19.28
CA LYS A 14 -14.02 -0.53 19.97
C LYS A 14 -12.65 -1.02 19.45
N ALA A 15 -12.48 -2.32 19.29
CA ALA A 15 -11.24 -2.88 18.73
C ALA A 15 -10.98 -2.40 17.28
N ALA A 16 -12.02 -2.37 16.44
CA ALA A 16 -11.91 -1.88 15.08
C ALA A 16 -11.51 -0.39 15.03
N LEU A 17 -12.09 0.45 15.88
CA LEU A 17 -11.74 1.88 15.97
C LEU A 17 -10.29 2.07 16.43
N ILE A 18 -9.82 1.29 17.40
CA ILE A 18 -8.42 1.33 17.86
C ILE A 18 -7.48 0.96 16.73
N ILE A 19 -7.78 -0.10 15.98
CA ILE A 19 -6.95 -0.54 14.84
C ILE A 19 -6.94 0.54 13.74
N MET A 20 -8.08 1.16 13.44
CA MET A 20 -8.17 2.26 12.49
C MET A 20 -7.32 3.45 12.91
N PHE A 21 -7.38 3.85 14.18
CA PHE A 21 -6.57 4.94 14.73
C PHE A 21 -5.07 4.62 14.67
N ILE A 22 -4.65 3.42 15.07
CA ILE A 22 -3.26 2.95 14.97
C ILE A 22 -2.80 2.99 13.52
N THR A 23 -3.61 2.50 12.60
CA THR A 23 -3.28 2.49 11.17
C THR A 23 -3.13 3.90 10.60
N LEU A 24 -4.01 4.82 11.00
CA LEU A 24 -3.93 6.23 10.60
C LEU A 24 -2.65 6.89 11.12
N MET A 25 -2.36 6.72 12.40
CA MET A 25 -1.13 7.25 13.03
C MET A 25 0.13 6.66 12.37
N SER A 26 0.13 5.36 12.07
CA SER A 26 1.23 4.71 11.37
C SER A 26 1.48 5.30 9.97
N LYS A 27 0.40 5.67 9.26
CA LYS A 27 0.52 6.33 7.94
C LYS A 27 1.03 7.75 8.04
N ILE A 28 0.62 8.50 9.06
CA ILE A 28 1.15 9.84 9.32
C ILE A 28 2.66 9.77 9.61
N LEU A 29 3.09 8.83 10.45
CA LEU A 29 4.52 8.60 10.70
C LEU A 29 5.27 8.15 9.44
N GLY A 30 4.66 7.30 8.62
CA GLY A 30 5.21 6.91 7.33
C GLY A 30 5.40 8.09 6.38
N LEU A 31 4.44 9.03 6.34
CA LEU A 31 4.60 10.29 5.61
C LEU A 31 5.71 11.14 6.21
N GLY A 32 5.77 11.26 7.54
CA GLY A 32 6.86 11.97 8.25
C GLY A 32 8.24 11.43 7.90
N ARG A 33 8.37 10.12 7.71
CA ARG A 33 9.61 9.49 7.23
C ARG A 33 9.99 9.96 5.82
N GLU A 34 9.05 9.99 4.89
CA GLU A 34 9.29 10.47 3.53
C GLU A 34 9.63 11.98 3.52
N LEU A 35 8.97 12.77 4.38
CA LEU A 35 9.29 14.18 4.56
C LEU A 35 10.71 14.39 5.12
N ALA A 36 11.13 13.58 6.09
CA ALA A 36 12.49 13.61 6.60
C ALA A 36 13.52 13.25 5.52
N LEU A 37 13.27 12.17 4.75
CA LEU A 37 14.18 11.76 3.68
C LEU A 37 14.28 12.85 2.59
N SER A 38 13.16 13.42 2.19
CA SER A 38 13.13 14.49 1.18
C SER A 38 13.82 15.75 1.66
N TYR A 39 13.67 16.11 2.94
CA TYR A 39 14.30 17.28 3.53
C TYR A 39 15.83 17.20 3.55
N PHE A 40 16.38 16.05 3.98
CA PHE A 40 17.83 15.88 4.14
C PHE A 40 18.52 15.45 2.85
N TYR A 41 17.86 14.70 1.97
CA TYR A 41 18.49 14.07 0.80
C TYR A 41 17.83 14.40 -0.54
N GLY A 42 16.65 15.03 -0.55
CA GLY A 42 15.97 15.43 -1.77
C GLY A 42 15.62 14.26 -2.70
N ALA A 43 15.52 14.55 -4.00
CA ALA A 43 15.46 13.57 -5.06
C ALA A 43 16.83 13.52 -5.79
N THR A 44 17.78 12.81 -5.20
CA THR A 44 19.20 12.79 -5.60
C THR A 44 19.71 11.36 -5.77
N ASN A 45 20.97 11.21 -6.18
CA ASN A 45 21.64 9.92 -6.23
C ASN A 45 21.62 9.16 -4.89
N ILE A 46 21.71 9.87 -3.76
CA ILE A 46 21.72 9.23 -2.43
C ILE A 46 20.35 8.64 -2.11
N SER A 47 19.28 9.39 -2.32
CA SER A 47 17.93 8.90 -2.10
C SER A 47 17.55 7.79 -3.11
N ASP A 48 18.01 7.88 -4.36
CA ASP A 48 17.83 6.81 -5.35
C ASP A 48 18.54 5.52 -4.93
N ALA A 49 19.81 5.61 -4.51
CA ALA A 49 20.58 4.48 -3.99
C ALA A 49 19.90 3.84 -2.76
N TYR A 50 19.41 4.67 -1.85
CA TYR A 50 18.66 4.20 -0.68
C TYR A 50 17.37 3.47 -1.09
N PHE A 51 16.55 4.05 -1.98
CA PHE A 51 15.30 3.40 -2.42
C PHE A 51 15.57 2.08 -3.14
N VAL A 52 16.60 1.98 -3.97
CA VAL A 52 16.99 0.71 -4.61
C VAL A 52 17.42 -0.31 -3.56
N SER A 53 18.31 0.10 -2.64
CA SER A 53 18.86 -0.79 -1.62
C SER A 53 17.81 -1.39 -0.68
N ILE A 54 16.73 -0.67 -0.36
CA ILE A 54 15.62 -1.22 0.44
C ILE A 54 14.59 -1.96 -0.41
N THR A 55 14.49 -1.64 -1.71
CA THR A 55 13.56 -2.34 -2.62
C THR A 55 14.00 -3.77 -2.85
N ILE A 56 15.31 -4.05 -2.97
CA ILE A 56 15.84 -5.40 -3.22
C ILE A 56 15.42 -6.39 -2.11
N PRO A 57 15.72 -6.17 -0.81
CA PRO A 57 15.25 -7.06 0.24
C PRO A 57 13.72 -7.16 0.32
N MET A 58 12.99 -6.05 0.11
CA MET A 58 11.53 -6.08 0.08
C MET A 58 10.98 -6.91 -1.08
N PHE A 59 11.57 -6.80 -2.26
CA PHE A 59 11.21 -7.59 -3.43
C PHE A 59 11.34 -9.09 -3.15
N ILE A 60 12.52 -9.51 -2.71
CA ILE A 60 12.80 -10.93 -2.40
C ILE A 60 11.84 -11.41 -1.30
N PHE A 61 11.66 -10.60 -0.28
CA PHE A 61 10.89 -11.00 0.89
C PHE A 61 9.37 -10.98 0.67
N THR A 62 8.87 -10.24 -0.31
CA THR A 62 7.43 -10.20 -0.65
C THR A 62 6.89 -11.58 -1.01
N PHE A 63 7.66 -12.41 -1.68
CA PHE A 63 7.28 -13.78 -2.01
C PHE A 63 7.06 -14.63 -0.75
N ILE A 64 7.95 -14.49 0.23
CA ILE A 64 7.88 -15.21 1.49
C ILE A 64 6.72 -14.70 2.36
N THR A 65 6.60 -13.38 2.54
CA THR A 65 5.56 -12.79 3.41
C THR A 65 4.16 -13.09 2.91
N SER A 66 3.95 -13.07 1.61
CA SER A 66 2.63 -13.33 1.04
C SER A 66 2.18 -14.75 1.26
N GLY A 67 3.08 -15.70 1.12
CA GLY A 67 2.81 -17.10 1.44
C GLY A 67 2.57 -17.32 2.93
N LEU A 68 3.41 -16.73 3.79
CA LEU A 68 3.24 -16.82 5.24
C LEU A 68 1.89 -16.21 5.69
N ASN A 69 1.53 -15.04 5.19
CA ASN A 69 0.27 -14.39 5.54
C ASN A 69 -0.97 -15.23 5.15
N ALA A 70 -0.91 -15.96 4.05
CA ALA A 70 -2.01 -16.78 3.60
C ALA A 70 -2.08 -18.15 4.29
N GLY A 71 -0.93 -18.76 4.59
CA GLY A 71 -0.85 -20.15 5.04
C GLY A 71 -0.62 -20.33 6.54
N TYR A 72 0.10 -19.39 7.20
CA TYR A 72 0.49 -19.57 8.60
C TYR A 72 -0.70 -19.59 9.56
N ILE A 73 -1.59 -18.59 9.47
CA ILE A 73 -2.75 -18.47 10.38
C ILE A 73 -3.67 -19.69 10.31
N PRO A 74 -4.11 -20.17 9.11
CA PRO A 74 -4.94 -21.36 9.02
C PRO A 74 -4.25 -22.63 9.54
N THR A 75 -2.97 -22.80 9.21
CA THR A 75 -2.19 -23.98 9.62
C THR A 75 -2.00 -24.02 11.13
N TYR A 76 -1.56 -22.91 11.73
CA TYR A 76 -1.42 -22.80 13.18
C TYR A 76 -2.74 -23.08 13.90
N THR A 77 -3.84 -22.48 13.43
CA THR A 77 -5.17 -22.63 14.06
C THR A 77 -5.64 -24.09 14.03
N ARG A 78 -5.40 -24.79 12.92
CA ARG A 78 -5.71 -26.22 12.79
C ARG A 78 -4.89 -27.05 13.79
N ILE A 79 -3.55 -26.85 13.86
CA ILE A 79 -2.70 -27.56 14.79
C ILE A 79 -3.12 -27.28 16.23
N LEU A 80 -3.45 -26.04 16.56
CA LEU A 80 -3.94 -25.63 17.88
C LEU A 80 -5.21 -26.38 18.28
N GLN A 81 -6.16 -26.56 17.34
CA GLN A 81 -7.41 -27.28 17.57
C GLN A 81 -7.19 -28.79 17.70
N ASP A 82 -6.33 -29.38 16.85
CA ASP A 82 -6.16 -30.82 16.75
C ASP A 82 -5.17 -31.36 17.81
N ARG A 83 -4.11 -30.58 18.17
CA ARG A 83 -2.96 -31.06 18.96
C ARG A 83 -2.55 -30.16 20.11
N GLY A 84 -3.25 -29.04 20.29
CA GLY A 84 -2.99 -28.11 21.39
C GLY A 84 -1.84 -27.13 21.19
N THR A 85 -1.60 -26.31 22.21
CA THR A 85 -0.71 -25.14 22.16
C THR A 85 0.77 -25.51 22.01
N ALA A 86 1.19 -26.60 22.65
CA ALA A 86 2.61 -27.03 22.60
C ALA A 86 3.04 -27.37 21.17
N GLU A 87 2.26 -28.21 20.47
CA GLU A 87 2.57 -28.58 19.08
C GLU A 87 2.46 -27.39 18.11
N ALA A 88 1.50 -26.48 18.33
CA ALA A 88 1.39 -25.27 17.56
C ALA A 88 2.58 -24.31 17.75
N ASN A 89 3.11 -24.20 18.97
CA ASN A 89 4.34 -23.44 19.25
C ASN A 89 5.57 -24.13 18.65
N ARG A 90 5.64 -25.45 18.68
CA ARG A 90 6.69 -26.24 18.04
C ARG A 90 6.71 -26.05 16.53
N PHE A 91 5.53 -26.11 15.88
CA PHE A 91 5.40 -25.77 14.45
C PHE A 91 5.91 -24.37 14.15
N THR A 92 5.53 -23.36 14.94
CA THR A 92 5.97 -21.98 14.77
C THR A 92 7.49 -21.85 14.92
N SER A 93 8.07 -22.50 15.93
CA SER A 93 9.52 -22.50 16.17
C SER A 93 10.28 -23.18 15.03
N ASN A 94 9.76 -24.30 14.54
CA ASN A 94 10.31 -25.00 13.37
C ASN A 94 10.28 -24.12 12.12
N LEU A 95 9.15 -23.46 11.88
CA LEU A 95 8.99 -22.53 10.75
C LEU A 95 9.98 -21.36 10.84
N ILE A 96 10.17 -20.76 12.02
CA ILE A 96 11.16 -19.69 12.25
C ILE A 96 12.57 -20.19 11.93
N ASN A 97 12.96 -21.37 12.41
CA ASN A 97 14.30 -21.91 12.20
C ASN A 97 14.57 -22.22 10.71
N ILE A 98 13.60 -22.81 10.02
CA ILE A 98 13.69 -23.05 8.58
C ILE A 98 13.79 -21.71 7.81
N LEU A 99 12.98 -20.73 8.19
CA LEU A 99 13.00 -19.41 7.57
C LEU A 99 14.34 -18.69 7.80
N LEU A 100 14.94 -18.80 8.98
CA LEU A 100 16.25 -18.22 9.27
C LEU A 100 17.35 -18.84 8.39
N VAL A 101 17.33 -20.15 8.20
CA VAL A 101 18.27 -20.85 7.30
C VAL A 101 18.03 -20.39 5.85
N LEU A 102 16.79 -20.30 5.41
CA LEU A 102 16.46 -19.79 4.08
C LEU A 102 16.95 -18.34 3.90
N CYS A 103 16.71 -17.47 4.89
CA CYS A 103 17.22 -16.10 4.88
C CYS A 103 18.76 -16.06 4.82
N ALA A 104 19.45 -16.93 5.55
CA ALA A 104 20.91 -17.01 5.49
C ALA A 104 21.43 -17.40 4.09
N VAL A 105 20.79 -18.36 3.44
CA VAL A 105 21.11 -18.74 2.05
C VAL A 105 20.85 -17.58 1.09
N ILE A 106 19.71 -16.88 1.23
CA ILE A 106 19.39 -15.72 0.39
C ILE A 106 20.39 -14.59 0.61
N VAL A 107 20.75 -14.28 1.86
CA VAL A 107 21.74 -13.23 2.18
C VAL A 107 23.10 -13.59 1.58
N LEU A 108 23.55 -14.83 1.72
CA LEU A 108 24.80 -15.28 1.12
C LEU A 108 24.75 -15.15 -0.41
N PHE A 109 23.66 -15.57 -1.04
CA PHE A 109 23.47 -15.42 -2.48
C PHE A 109 23.52 -13.96 -2.92
N VAL A 110 22.82 -13.07 -2.20
CA VAL A 110 22.83 -11.64 -2.51
C VAL A 110 24.22 -11.05 -2.32
N PHE A 111 24.98 -11.42 -1.26
CA PHE A 111 26.35 -10.96 -1.07
C PHE A 111 27.29 -11.36 -2.20
N LEU A 112 27.13 -12.57 -2.74
CA LEU A 112 27.96 -13.05 -3.86
C LEU A 112 27.61 -12.36 -5.19
N PHE A 113 26.35 -12.00 -5.39
CA PHE A 113 25.83 -11.45 -6.65
C PHE A 113 25.24 -10.04 -6.48
N THR A 114 25.72 -9.24 -5.51
CA THR A 114 25.15 -7.91 -5.25
C THR A 114 25.27 -7.00 -6.44
N ASP A 115 26.41 -7.01 -7.13
CA ASP A 115 26.65 -6.15 -8.28
C ASP A 115 25.66 -6.44 -9.43
N GLU A 116 25.45 -7.71 -9.74
CA GLU A 116 24.52 -8.16 -10.77
C GLU A 116 23.07 -7.82 -10.40
N ILE A 117 22.72 -8.05 -9.14
CA ILE A 117 21.38 -7.72 -8.63
C ILE A 117 21.13 -6.22 -8.69
N VAL A 118 22.08 -5.38 -8.27
CA VAL A 118 21.95 -3.93 -8.35
C VAL A 118 21.89 -3.47 -9.82
N ARG A 119 22.66 -4.05 -10.72
CA ARG A 119 22.57 -3.79 -12.17
C ARG A 119 21.20 -4.17 -12.74
N LEU A 120 20.58 -5.24 -12.23
CA LEU A 120 19.25 -5.64 -12.65
C LEU A 120 18.19 -4.60 -12.23
N PHE A 121 18.27 -4.09 -11.00
CA PHE A 121 17.30 -3.12 -10.45
C PHE A 121 17.55 -1.67 -10.88
N ALA A 122 18.80 -1.32 -11.16
CA ALA A 122 19.22 0.04 -11.46
C ALA A 122 20.36 0.05 -12.47
N SER A 123 20.12 -0.49 -13.67
CA SER A 123 21.12 -0.59 -14.75
C SER A 123 21.64 0.76 -15.26
N GLY A 124 20.97 1.86 -14.93
CA GLY A 124 21.44 3.22 -15.24
C GLY A 124 22.50 3.73 -14.27
N PHE A 125 22.69 3.10 -13.10
CA PHE A 125 23.67 3.55 -12.12
C PHE A 125 25.09 3.19 -12.54
N LYS A 126 26.01 4.16 -12.42
CA LYS A 126 27.43 4.02 -12.77
C LYS A 126 28.30 4.74 -11.73
N GLY A 127 29.57 4.34 -11.62
CA GLY A 127 30.53 5.00 -10.72
C GLY A 127 30.10 5.00 -9.25
N GLU A 128 30.15 6.16 -8.61
CA GLU A 128 29.90 6.30 -7.17
C GLU A 128 28.49 5.89 -6.73
N ILE A 129 27.44 6.22 -7.51
CA ILE A 129 26.07 5.83 -7.15
C ILE A 129 25.92 4.31 -7.18
N PHE A 130 26.56 3.62 -8.13
CA PHE A 130 26.52 2.17 -8.19
C PHE A 130 27.19 1.55 -6.97
N SER A 131 28.42 1.98 -6.63
CA SER A 131 29.16 1.45 -5.47
C SER A 131 28.45 1.77 -4.15
N LEU A 132 27.84 2.95 -4.02
CA LEU A 132 27.00 3.31 -2.87
C LEU A 132 25.79 2.39 -2.75
N THR A 133 25.11 2.12 -3.88
CA THR A 133 23.93 1.24 -3.88
C THR A 133 24.30 -0.19 -3.52
N VAL A 134 25.40 -0.72 -4.04
CA VAL A 134 25.93 -2.04 -3.67
C VAL A 134 26.21 -2.10 -2.16
N LYS A 135 26.94 -1.10 -1.62
CA LYS A 135 27.25 -1.03 -0.19
C LYS A 135 25.97 -0.98 0.66
N MET A 136 25.01 -0.14 0.29
CA MET A 136 23.74 -0.03 1.00
C MET A 136 22.91 -1.32 0.90
N THR A 137 22.93 -2.00 -0.26
CA THR A 137 22.21 -3.27 -0.47
C THR A 137 22.78 -4.39 0.40
N ASN A 138 24.11 -4.51 0.48
CA ASN A 138 24.77 -5.47 1.36
C ASN A 138 24.39 -5.29 2.83
N ILE A 139 24.15 -4.06 3.25
CA ILE A 139 23.68 -3.80 4.63
C ILE A 139 22.18 -4.12 4.74
N SER A 140 21.37 -3.55 3.86
CA SER A 140 19.90 -3.60 3.97
C SER A 140 19.33 -5.01 3.82
N ILE A 141 20.04 -5.92 3.08
CA ILE A 141 19.58 -7.31 2.91
C ILE A 141 19.48 -8.05 4.25
N LEU A 142 20.25 -7.67 5.25
CA LEU A 142 20.19 -8.27 6.59
C LEU A 142 18.82 -8.07 7.26
N SER A 143 18.03 -7.10 6.78
CA SER A 143 16.68 -6.85 7.30
C SER A 143 15.72 -8.02 7.10
N ILE A 144 15.96 -8.90 6.12
CA ILE A 144 15.08 -10.03 5.83
C ILE A 144 14.98 -11.02 7.00
N PHE A 145 16.04 -11.18 7.81
CA PHE A 145 16.01 -12.03 9.01
C PHE A 145 14.94 -11.57 9.99
N PHE A 146 14.89 -10.26 10.23
CA PHE A 146 13.92 -9.67 11.16
C PHE A 146 12.53 -9.62 10.58
N ALA A 147 12.39 -9.23 9.31
CA ALA A 147 11.10 -9.11 8.63
C ALA A 147 10.34 -10.46 8.61
N GLY A 148 11.04 -11.58 8.43
CA GLY A 148 10.48 -12.92 8.45
C GLY A 148 9.86 -13.27 9.79
N ILE A 149 10.62 -13.10 10.85
CA ILE A 149 10.18 -13.38 12.21
C ILE A 149 9.02 -12.46 12.60
N VAL A 150 9.11 -11.15 12.28
CA VAL A 150 8.05 -10.18 12.53
C VAL A 150 6.75 -10.60 11.85
N THR A 151 6.79 -11.12 10.62
CA THR A 151 5.59 -11.59 9.90
C THR A 151 4.94 -12.77 10.61
N ILE A 152 5.72 -13.78 11.03
CA ILE A 152 5.21 -14.95 11.76
C ILE A 152 4.60 -14.52 13.11
N PHE A 153 5.31 -13.70 13.89
CA PHE A 153 4.83 -13.25 15.19
C PHE A 153 3.64 -12.33 15.11
N SER A 154 3.58 -11.49 14.07
CA SER A 154 2.39 -10.69 13.77
C SER A 154 1.16 -11.57 13.52
N GLY A 155 1.33 -12.66 12.75
CA GLY A 155 0.30 -13.67 12.53
C GLY A 155 -0.11 -14.39 13.83
N TYR A 156 0.86 -14.79 14.66
CA TYR A 156 0.61 -15.36 15.98
C TYR A 156 -0.25 -14.47 16.87
N LEU A 157 0.11 -13.19 16.97
CA LEU A 157 -0.64 -12.22 17.78
C LEU A 157 -2.05 -11.95 17.23
N GLN A 158 -2.24 -12.02 15.90
CA GLN A 158 -3.57 -11.93 15.29
C GLN A 158 -4.45 -13.13 15.69
N ILE A 159 -3.91 -14.35 15.74
CA ILE A 159 -4.61 -15.55 16.24
C ILE A 159 -5.02 -15.36 17.70
N LYS A 160 -4.15 -14.77 18.51
CA LYS A 160 -4.44 -14.39 19.92
C LYS A 160 -5.36 -13.16 20.04
N LYS A 161 -5.93 -12.64 18.94
CA LYS A 161 -6.81 -11.46 18.86
C LYS A 161 -6.14 -10.15 19.31
N LEU A 162 -4.82 -10.08 19.31
CA LEU A 162 -4.02 -8.88 19.63
C LEU A 162 -3.70 -8.08 18.37
N PHE A 163 -4.73 -7.75 17.60
CA PHE A 163 -4.60 -7.02 16.32
C PHE A 163 -3.94 -5.65 16.50
N ALA A 164 -4.18 -4.97 17.62
CA ALA A 164 -3.57 -3.68 17.91
C ALA A 164 -2.05 -3.78 18.01
N ALA A 165 -1.51 -4.78 18.70
CA ALA A 165 -0.06 -5.01 18.79
C ALA A 165 0.55 -5.30 17.41
N SER A 166 -0.10 -6.16 16.62
CA SER A 166 0.32 -6.45 15.25
C SER A 166 0.28 -5.22 14.34
N ALA A 167 -0.70 -4.32 14.49
CA ALA A 167 -0.78 -3.08 13.71
C ALA A 167 0.25 -2.03 14.15
N SER A 168 0.66 -2.05 15.42
CA SER A 168 1.58 -1.04 15.99
C SER A 168 3.05 -1.22 15.61
N ILE A 169 3.43 -2.32 14.95
CA ILE A 169 4.82 -2.56 14.50
C ILE A 169 5.35 -1.47 13.55
N ALA A 170 4.47 -0.73 12.90
CA ALA A 170 4.86 0.38 12.05
C ALA A 170 5.42 1.59 12.83
N PHE A 171 5.09 1.73 14.13
CA PHE A 171 5.62 2.83 14.95
C PHE A 171 7.13 2.75 15.13
N PRO A 172 7.68 1.67 15.73
CA PRO A 172 9.12 1.55 15.89
C PRO A 172 9.85 1.60 14.54
N LEU A 173 9.32 0.96 13.50
CA LEU A 173 9.91 1.01 12.16
C LEU A 173 10.12 2.45 11.68
N ASN A 174 9.04 3.24 11.61
CA ASN A 174 9.12 4.60 11.09
C ASN A 174 9.96 5.51 12.00
N PHE A 175 9.84 5.36 13.32
CA PHE A 175 10.62 6.13 14.28
C PHE A 175 12.13 5.93 14.06
N PHE A 176 12.61 4.68 14.02
CA PHE A 176 14.04 4.43 13.87
C PHE A 176 14.56 4.77 12.47
N ILE A 177 13.75 4.67 11.42
CA ILE A 177 14.14 5.18 10.10
C ILE A 177 14.29 6.71 10.14
N ILE A 178 13.36 7.45 10.74
CA ILE A 178 13.48 8.91 10.87
C ILE A 178 14.74 9.27 11.64
N VAL A 179 14.99 8.64 12.77
CA VAL A 179 16.21 8.85 13.57
C VAL A 179 17.47 8.56 12.74
N SER A 180 17.48 7.48 11.97
CA SER A 180 18.63 7.14 11.13
C SER A 180 18.88 8.14 9.99
N ILE A 181 17.82 8.70 9.40
CA ILE A 181 17.93 9.75 8.39
C ILE A 181 18.59 10.99 8.99
N ILE A 182 18.14 11.41 10.16
CA ILE A 182 18.70 12.59 10.87
C ILE A 182 20.16 12.34 11.24
N LEU A 183 20.46 11.21 11.87
CA LEU A 183 21.82 10.84 12.25
C LEU A 183 22.76 10.72 11.04
N SER A 184 22.29 10.11 9.95
CA SER A 184 23.05 9.98 8.70
C SER A 184 23.43 11.34 8.12
N SER A 185 22.53 12.32 8.18
CA SER A 185 22.78 13.69 7.74
C SER A 185 23.77 14.42 8.66
N MET A 186 23.61 14.28 9.97
CA MET A 186 24.49 14.93 10.96
C MET A 186 25.94 14.41 10.89
N VAL A 187 26.10 13.09 10.78
CA VAL A 187 27.42 12.42 10.73
C VAL A 187 28.01 12.43 9.30
N LYS A 188 27.23 12.88 8.30
CA LYS A 188 27.59 12.86 6.86
C LYS A 188 27.98 11.45 6.36
N ASN A 189 27.36 10.41 6.91
CA ASN A 189 27.57 9.03 6.52
C ASN A 189 26.28 8.41 5.97
N THR A 190 26.18 8.33 4.67
CA THR A 190 24.99 7.84 3.96
C THR A 190 24.70 6.36 4.20
N SER A 191 25.72 5.54 4.56
CA SER A 191 25.51 4.13 4.90
C SER A 191 24.62 3.93 6.12
N LEU A 192 24.53 4.93 7.02
CA LEU A 192 23.63 4.89 8.18
C LEU A 192 22.15 4.80 7.79
N LEU A 193 21.76 5.21 6.57
CA LEU A 193 20.40 5.00 6.06
C LEU A 193 20.06 3.51 5.95
N ALA A 194 20.97 2.71 5.40
CA ALA A 194 20.79 1.27 5.27
C ALA A 194 20.89 0.54 6.63
N VAL A 195 21.85 0.93 7.47
CA VAL A 195 21.97 0.42 8.86
C VAL A 195 20.71 0.72 9.65
N GLY A 196 20.20 1.95 9.54
CA GLY A 196 18.96 2.36 10.19
C GLY A 196 17.75 1.56 9.73
N TYR A 197 17.67 1.19 8.46
CA TYR A 197 16.60 0.34 7.96
C TYR A 197 16.63 -1.07 8.57
N VAL A 198 17.82 -1.68 8.70
CA VAL A 198 17.99 -2.97 9.37
C VAL A 198 17.60 -2.87 10.85
N PHE A 199 18.11 -1.83 11.55
CA PHE A 199 17.81 -1.61 12.95
C PHE A 199 16.31 -1.32 13.18
N ALA A 200 15.69 -0.56 12.30
CA ALA A 200 14.26 -0.29 12.33
C ALA A 200 13.42 -1.57 12.17
N THR A 201 13.84 -2.49 11.30
CA THR A 201 13.17 -3.79 11.14
C THR A 201 13.40 -4.68 12.37
N ALA A 202 14.60 -4.66 12.94
CA ALA A 202 14.91 -5.37 14.19
C ALA A 202 14.08 -4.83 15.36
N SER A 203 13.86 -3.52 15.43
CA SER A 203 13.05 -2.87 16.48
C SER A 203 11.59 -3.34 16.48
N GLN A 204 11.04 -3.67 15.31
CA GLN A 204 9.71 -4.28 15.23
C GLN A 204 9.67 -5.63 15.97
N LEU A 205 10.70 -6.44 15.81
CA LEU A 205 10.81 -7.71 16.51
C LEU A 205 10.90 -7.49 18.03
N LEU A 206 11.78 -6.59 18.47
CA LEU A 206 11.92 -6.26 19.90
C LEU A 206 10.61 -5.77 20.49
N PHE A 207 9.85 -4.96 19.76
CA PHE A 207 8.51 -4.49 20.17
C PHE A 207 7.51 -5.62 20.37
N LEU A 208 7.56 -6.69 19.58
CA LEU A 208 6.63 -7.82 19.69
C LEU A 208 6.96 -8.78 20.85
N ILE A 209 8.22 -8.90 21.29
CA ILE A 209 8.66 -9.87 22.31
C ILE A 209 7.83 -9.81 23.61
N PRO A 210 7.54 -8.64 24.22
CA PRO A 210 6.74 -8.59 25.44
C PRO A 210 5.33 -9.19 25.28
N PHE A 211 4.70 -8.93 24.11
CA PHE A 211 3.38 -9.47 23.80
C PHE A 211 3.39 -10.98 23.60
N LEU A 212 4.46 -11.53 23.01
CA LEU A 212 4.64 -12.98 22.83
C LEU A 212 4.80 -13.69 24.17
N LYS A 213 5.67 -13.17 25.05
CA LYS A 213 5.88 -13.73 26.40
C LYS A 213 4.59 -13.73 27.22
N LYS A 214 3.78 -12.66 27.14
CA LYS A 214 2.51 -12.55 27.86
C LYS A 214 1.43 -13.50 27.35
N ASN A 215 1.57 -14.04 26.13
CA ASN A 215 0.58 -14.90 25.48
C ASN A 215 1.08 -16.35 25.29
N ASP A 216 1.92 -16.83 26.20
CA ASP A 216 2.38 -18.21 26.31
C ASP A 216 3.12 -18.76 25.07
N PHE A 217 3.74 -17.88 24.28
CA PHE A 217 4.64 -18.35 23.24
C PHE A 217 5.92 -18.90 23.88
N LYS A 218 6.18 -20.18 23.65
CA LYS A 218 7.41 -20.86 24.08
C LYS A 218 8.18 -21.29 22.83
N TYR A 219 9.39 -20.77 22.68
CA TYR A 219 10.26 -21.18 21.61
C TYR A 219 10.88 -22.54 21.93
N GLU A 220 10.86 -23.44 20.95
CA GLU A 220 11.47 -24.77 21.03
C GLU A 220 12.55 -24.90 19.96
N LYS A 221 13.71 -25.45 20.35
CA LYS A 221 14.79 -25.75 19.41
C LYS A 221 14.41 -26.99 18.58
N THR A 222 13.76 -26.77 17.47
CA THR A 222 13.35 -27.82 16.53
C THR A 222 13.71 -27.41 15.10
N PHE A 223 14.21 -28.35 14.31
CA PHE A 223 14.52 -28.16 12.90
C PHE A 223 14.17 -29.44 12.14
N ASN A 224 13.01 -29.42 11.50
CA ASN A 224 12.51 -30.55 10.73
C ASN A 224 11.88 -30.06 9.42
N ILE A 225 12.62 -30.15 8.32
CA ILE A 225 12.17 -29.78 6.97
C ILE A 225 11.10 -30.76 6.45
N LYS A 226 11.09 -32.00 6.95
CA LYS A 226 10.14 -33.05 6.55
C LYS A 226 8.82 -32.98 7.32
N ASP A 227 8.60 -31.95 8.14
CA ASP A 227 7.33 -31.75 8.84
C ASP A 227 6.20 -31.57 7.82
N LYS A 228 5.15 -32.40 7.92
CA LYS A 228 3.99 -32.40 7.02
C LYS A 228 3.28 -31.03 6.97
N HIS A 229 3.26 -30.31 8.09
CA HIS A 229 2.64 -28.97 8.17
C HIS A 229 3.46 -27.94 7.41
N ILE A 230 4.80 -28.01 7.48
CA ILE A 230 5.70 -27.15 6.70
C ILE A 230 5.56 -27.44 5.21
N ILE A 231 5.58 -28.70 4.82
CA ILE A 231 5.43 -29.10 3.40
C ILE A 231 4.09 -28.61 2.84
N ASN A 232 3.01 -28.81 3.57
CA ASN A 232 1.68 -28.32 3.16
C ASN A 232 1.64 -26.79 3.06
N LEU A 233 2.30 -26.08 3.99
CA LEU A 233 2.41 -24.63 3.94
C LEU A 233 3.11 -24.18 2.65
N VAL A 234 4.25 -24.80 2.30
CA VAL A 234 4.98 -24.49 1.06
C VAL A 234 4.13 -24.74 -0.18
N TYR A 235 3.39 -25.84 -0.25
CA TYR A 235 2.46 -26.10 -1.37
C TYR A 235 1.37 -25.06 -1.49
N LEU A 236 0.85 -24.55 -0.38
CA LEU A 236 -0.12 -23.44 -0.38
C LEU A 236 0.48 -22.11 -0.86
N MET A 237 1.79 -21.91 -0.65
CA MET A 237 2.49 -20.69 -1.06
C MET A 237 2.78 -20.63 -2.56
N LEU A 238 3.05 -21.76 -3.22
CA LEU A 238 3.49 -21.80 -4.62
C LEU A 238 2.54 -21.06 -5.60
N PRO A 239 1.22 -21.28 -5.60
CA PRO A 239 0.32 -20.56 -6.51
C PRO A 239 0.30 -19.05 -6.24
N LEU A 240 0.46 -18.65 -4.97
CA LEU A 240 0.47 -17.23 -4.57
C LEU A 240 1.75 -16.53 -5.04
N ILE A 241 2.89 -17.21 -4.98
CA ILE A 241 4.17 -16.70 -5.48
C ILE A 241 4.06 -16.36 -6.98
N ILE A 242 3.46 -17.24 -7.78
CA ILE A 242 3.26 -17.00 -9.21
C ILE A 242 2.41 -15.73 -9.44
N GLY A 243 1.32 -15.57 -8.68
CA GLY A 243 0.44 -14.40 -8.80
C GLY A 243 1.16 -13.08 -8.47
N ILE A 244 2.02 -13.09 -7.44
CA ILE A 244 2.75 -11.91 -6.98
C ILE A 244 3.93 -11.58 -7.88
N SER A 245 4.54 -12.59 -8.53
CA SER A 245 5.67 -12.41 -9.43
C SER A 245 5.36 -11.36 -10.51
N VAL A 246 4.14 -11.32 -11.00
CA VAL A 246 3.70 -10.36 -12.02
C VAL A 246 3.82 -8.91 -11.53
N ASP A 247 3.33 -8.63 -10.32
CA ASP A 247 3.42 -7.29 -9.72
C ASP A 247 4.89 -6.92 -9.41
N GLN A 248 5.71 -7.90 -8.99
CA GLN A 248 7.12 -7.68 -8.69
C GLN A 248 7.96 -7.40 -9.94
N ILE A 249 7.68 -8.06 -11.07
CA ILE A 249 8.32 -7.75 -12.35
C ILE A 249 8.05 -6.31 -12.74
N ASN A 250 6.84 -5.80 -12.52
CA ASN A 250 6.52 -4.40 -12.80
C ASN A 250 7.40 -3.44 -11.97
N VAL A 251 7.53 -3.70 -10.67
CA VAL A 251 8.40 -2.89 -9.77
C VAL A 251 9.85 -2.90 -10.27
N LEU A 252 10.36 -4.05 -10.67
CA LEU A 252 11.71 -4.18 -11.22
C LEU A 252 11.90 -3.33 -12.47
N VAL A 253 10.99 -3.44 -13.44
CA VAL A 253 11.05 -2.69 -14.71
C VAL A 253 10.97 -1.19 -14.45
N ASP A 254 10.04 -0.74 -13.61
CA ASP A 254 9.88 0.68 -13.28
C ASP A 254 11.17 1.25 -12.67
N ARG A 255 11.81 0.54 -11.72
CA ARG A 255 13.07 0.96 -11.09
C ARG A 255 14.21 1.00 -12.07
N THR A 256 14.37 -0.07 -12.85
CA THR A 256 15.43 -0.16 -13.88
C THR A 256 15.30 0.97 -14.90
N MET A 257 14.10 1.26 -15.38
CA MET A 257 13.89 2.32 -16.34
C MET A 257 14.10 3.70 -15.74
N ALA A 258 13.56 3.96 -14.54
CA ALA A 258 13.74 5.23 -13.84
C ALA A 258 15.23 5.55 -13.61
N SER A 259 16.05 4.54 -13.28
CA SER A 259 17.50 4.70 -13.08
C SER A 259 18.25 5.18 -14.32
N ARG A 260 17.72 4.89 -15.53
CA ARG A 260 18.34 5.26 -16.82
C ARG A 260 17.94 6.66 -17.29
N ILE A 261 16.82 7.19 -16.78
CA ILE A 261 16.21 8.41 -17.33
C ILE A 261 16.78 9.66 -16.66
N ALA A 262 16.84 9.70 -15.34
CA ALA A 262 17.27 10.90 -14.63
C ALA A 262 17.80 10.58 -13.23
N VAL A 263 18.73 11.39 -12.76
CA VAL A 263 19.15 11.45 -11.36
C VAL A 263 17.96 11.87 -10.51
N GLY A 264 17.70 11.19 -9.39
CA GLY A 264 16.53 11.42 -8.55
C GLY A 264 15.22 10.88 -9.14
N GLY A 265 15.28 10.17 -10.29
CA GLY A 265 14.08 9.66 -10.96
C GLY A 265 13.36 8.58 -10.17
N ILE A 266 14.09 7.67 -9.53
CA ILE A 266 13.52 6.63 -8.67
C ILE A 266 12.87 7.27 -7.44
N SER A 267 13.53 8.26 -6.85
CA SER A 267 13.04 9.00 -5.68
C SER A 267 11.79 9.79 -6.01
N ALA A 268 11.79 10.53 -7.13
CA ALA A 268 10.63 11.31 -7.58
C ALA A 268 9.39 10.43 -7.78
N LEU A 269 9.53 9.27 -8.47
CA LEU A 269 8.44 8.30 -8.60
C LEU A 269 7.99 7.76 -7.25
N SER A 270 8.94 7.48 -6.34
CA SER A 270 8.62 6.96 -5.01
C SER A 270 7.84 7.96 -4.17
N TYR A 271 8.25 9.23 -4.15
CA TYR A 271 7.52 10.29 -3.46
C TYR A 271 6.14 10.51 -4.05
N ALA A 272 6.01 10.55 -5.39
CA ALA A 272 4.72 10.69 -6.07
C ALA A 272 3.78 9.51 -5.78
N ASP A 273 4.28 8.25 -5.84
CA ASP A 273 3.48 7.07 -5.51
C ASP A 273 3.06 7.05 -4.03
N ARG A 274 3.92 7.51 -3.11
CA ARG A 274 3.56 7.63 -1.68
C ARG A 274 2.42 8.60 -1.45
N LEU A 275 2.41 9.75 -2.14
CA LEU A 275 1.28 10.69 -2.08
C LEU A 275 0.00 10.06 -2.62
N ASN A 276 0.06 9.46 -3.80
CA ASN A 276 -1.06 8.74 -4.41
C ASN A 276 -1.53 7.57 -3.52
N GLY A 277 -0.58 6.77 -3.00
CA GLY A 277 -0.85 5.64 -2.12
C GLY A 277 -1.46 6.04 -0.77
N SER A 278 -1.14 7.22 -0.24
CA SER A 278 -1.73 7.74 1.00
C SER A 278 -3.23 7.98 0.85
N ILE A 279 -3.66 8.57 -0.25
CA ILE A 279 -5.08 8.80 -0.56
C ILE A 279 -5.81 7.46 -0.69
N ARG A 280 -5.28 6.51 -1.47
CA ARG A 280 -5.84 5.16 -1.61
C ARG A 280 -5.97 4.43 -0.28
N GLY A 281 -4.94 4.51 0.51
CA GLY A 281 -4.84 3.80 1.79
C GLY A 281 -5.71 4.39 2.89
N LEU A 282 -6.07 5.67 2.83
CA LEU A 282 -7.00 6.29 3.79
C LEU A 282 -8.45 5.92 3.49
N PHE A 283 -8.82 5.81 2.24
CA PHE A 283 -10.22 5.68 1.83
C PHE A 283 -10.58 4.30 1.28
N ALA A 284 -9.87 3.81 0.24
CA ALA A 284 -10.27 2.61 -0.45
C ALA A 284 -10.05 1.33 0.37
N VAL A 285 -8.90 1.19 1.03
CA VAL A 285 -8.54 -0.05 1.75
C VAL A 285 -9.47 -0.35 2.94
N PRO A 286 -9.76 0.60 3.86
CA PRO A 286 -10.68 0.34 4.98
C PRO A 286 -12.08 -0.01 4.50
N PHE A 287 -12.56 0.69 3.47
CA PHE A 287 -13.89 0.47 2.91
C PHE A 287 -14.03 -0.93 2.30
N VAL A 288 -13.07 -1.34 1.49
CA VAL A 288 -13.03 -2.69 0.89
C VAL A 288 -12.97 -3.78 1.96
N THR A 289 -12.17 -3.56 3.01
CA THR A 289 -12.01 -4.52 4.10
C THR A 289 -13.32 -4.71 4.88
N ALA A 290 -14.07 -3.63 5.10
CA ALA A 290 -15.36 -3.68 5.79
C ALA A 290 -16.47 -4.36 4.96
N LEU A 291 -16.44 -4.19 3.64
CA LEU A 291 -17.46 -4.76 2.75
C LEU A 291 -17.22 -6.23 2.38
N TYR A 292 -15.97 -6.68 2.40
CA TYR A 292 -15.61 -8.01 1.92
C TYR A 292 -16.38 -9.16 2.61
N PRO A 293 -16.57 -9.19 3.95
CA PRO A 293 -17.36 -10.25 4.60
C PRO A 293 -18.81 -10.30 4.13
N MET A 294 -19.41 -9.13 3.87
CA MET A 294 -20.80 -9.03 3.40
C MET A 294 -20.94 -9.52 1.96
N ILE A 295 -20.03 -9.11 1.09
CA ILE A 295 -19.97 -9.56 -0.31
C ILE A 295 -19.74 -11.08 -0.35
N SER A 296 -18.83 -11.61 0.47
CA SER A 296 -18.55 -13.06 0.55
C SER A 296 -19.73 -13.87 1.06
N LYS A 297 -20.46 -13.35 2.05
CA LYS A 297 -21.68 -13.99 2.55
C LYS A 297 -22.75 -14.07 1.47
N MET A 298 -23.02 -12.97 0.77
CA MET A 298 -24.00 -12.95 -0.34
C MET A 298 -23.63 -13.88 -1.48
N ALA A 299 -22.34 -13.97 -1.81
CA ALA A 299 -21.86 -14.92 -2.82
C ALA A 299 -22.09 -16.38 -2.39
N ALA A 300 -21.79 -16.72 -1.12
CA ALA A 300 -22.00 -18.06 -0.55
C ALA A 300 -23.48 -18.45 -0.51
N GLU A 301 -24.36 -17.51 -0.16
CA GLU A 301 -25.82 -17.68 -0.13
C GLU A 301 -26.45 -17.65 -1.53
N LYS A 302 -25.66 -17.48 -2.60
CA LYS A 302 -26.13 -17.31 -3.99
C LYS A 302 -27.13 -16.17 -4.17
N ASN A 303 -27.11 -15.17 -3.26
CA ASN A 303 -27.91 -13.96 -3.36
C ASN A 303 -27.26 -12.96 -4.33
N PHE A 304 -27.34 -13.26 -5.62
CA PHE A 304 -26.72 -12.42 -6.65
C PHE A 304 -27.36 -11.03 -6.78
N LEU A 305 -28.62 -10.86 -6.38
CA LEU A 305 -29.26 -9.54 -6.40
C LEU A 305 -28.63 -8.61 -5.35
N GLY A 306 -28.54 -9.08 -4.10
CA GLY A 306 -27.86 -8.36 -3.02
C GLY A 306 -26.38 -8.12 -3.30
N PHE A 307 -25.70 -9.12 -3.86
CA PHE A 307 -24.30 -9.03 -4.28
C PHE A 307 -24.07 -7.90 -5.30
N LYS A 308 -24.89 -7.84 -6.37
CA LYS A 308 -24.81 -6.81 -7.41
C LYS A 308 -25.06 -5.41 -6.84
N LYS A 309 -26.10 -5.26 -5.99
CA LYS A 309 -26.43 -4.00 -5.35
C LYS A 309 -25.28 -3.50 -4.48
N MET A 310 -24.76 -4.35 -3.60
CA MET A 310 -23.64 -4.00 -2.72
C MET A 310 -22.36 -3.67 -3.49
N LEU A 311 -22.11 -4.37 -4.60
CA LEU A 311 -20.97 -4.08 -5.46
C LEU A 311 -21.11 -2.69 -6.12
N ALA A 312 -22.30 -2.34 -6.62
CA ALA A 312 -22.57 -1.03 -7.21
C ALA A 312 -22.39 0.10 -6.18
N GLU A 313 -22.94 -0.07 -4.98
CA GLU A 313 -22.76 0.85 -3.86
C GLU A 313 -21.27 1.02 -3.49
N ALA A 314 -20.51 -0.09 -3.44
CA ALA A 314 -19.07 -0.06 -3.16
C ALA A 314 -18.28 0.74 -4.22
N ILE A 315 -18.60 0.53 -5.49
CA ILE A 315 -17.97 1.25 -6.61
C ILE A 315 -18.28 2.75 -6.51
N THR A 316 -19.55 3.11 -6.25
CA THR A 316 -19.97 4.49 -6.08
C THR A 316 -19.25 5.17 -4.90
N CYS A 317 -19.19 4.52 -3.74
CA CYS A 317 -18.52 5.08 -2.57
C CYS A 317 -17.01 5.31 -2.81
N ILE A 318 -16.35 4.42 -3.53
CA ILE A 318 -14.94 4.62 -3.88
C ILE A 318 -14.79 5.77 -4.88
N ASN A 319 -15.64 5.85 -5.88
CA ASN A 319 -15.60 6.93 -6.85
C ASN A 319 -15.86 8.30 -6.22
N LEU A 320 -16.76 8.40 -5.23
CA LEU A 320 -17.03 9.62 -4.45
C LEU A 320 -15.79 10.19 -3.77
N LEU A 321 -14.81 9.35 -3.47
CA LEU A 321 -13.57 9.75 -2.79
C LEU A 321 -12.39 9.86 -3.76
N THR A 322 -12.26 8.93 -4.71
CA THR A 322 -11.09 8.86 -5.58
C THR A 322 -11.12 9.87 -6.72
N ILE A 323 -12.29 10.14 -7.32
CA ILE A 323 -12.39 11.09 -8.44
C ILE A 323 -12.05 12.52 -8.01
N PRO A 324 -12.67 13.11 -6.96
CA PRO A 324 -12.31 14.45 -6.52
C PRO A 324 -10.86 14.54 -6.05
N SER A 325 -10.35 13.50 -5.38
CA SER A 325 -8.96 13.44 -4.95
C SER A 325 -8.00 13.42 -6.15
N ALA A 326 -8.34 12.68 -7.21
CA ALA A 326 -7.54 12.64 -8.44
C ALA A 326 -7.50 14.03 -9.11
N ILE A 327 -8.64 14.69 -9.25
CA ILE A 327 -8.71 16.03 -9.86
C ILE A 327 -7.96 17.06 -9.02
N CYS A 328 -8.10 17.05 -7.69
CA CYS A 328 -7.30 17.90 -6.80
C CYS A 328 -5.81 17.63 -6.95
N ALA A 329 -5.40 16.37 -6.95
CA ALA A 329 -3.99 16.01 -7.09
C ALA A 329 -3.42 16.38 -8.46
N MET A 330 -4.22 16.36 -9.53
CA MET A 330 -3.81 16.83 -10.86
C MET A 330 -3.67 18.37 -10.88
N ILE A 331 -4.66 19.10 -10.42
CA ILE A 331 -4.69 20.58 -10.47
C ILE A 331 -3.61 21.17 -9.56
N PHE A 332 -3.42 20.59 -8.39
CA PHE A 332 -2.50 21.07 -7.37
C PHE A 332 -1.23 20.22 -7.23
N ALA A 333 -0.84 19.47 -8.27
CA ALA A 333 0.34 18.59 -8.22
C ALA A 333 1.61 19.35 -7.79
N VAL A 334 1.90 20.49 -8.41
CA VAL A 334 3.07 21.33 -8.06
C VAL A 334 2.92 21.93 -6.67
N PRO A 335 1.82 22.64 -6.32
CA PRO A 335 1.64 23.20 -4.98
C PRO A 335 1.67 22.14 -3.87
N ILE A 336 1.05 20.97 -4.05
CA ILE A 336 1.06 19.88 -3.07
C ILE A 336 2.48 19.32 -2.88
N THR A 337 3.20 19.09 -3.98
CA THR A 337 4.59 18.61 -3.92
C THR A 337 5.49 19.62 -3.22
N ALA A 338 5.36 20.90 -3.56
CA ALA A 338 6.13 21.98 -2.94
C ALA A 338 5.80 22.15 -1.45
N LEU A 339 4.50 22.10 -1.08
CA LEU A 339 4.04 22.18 0.30
C LEU A 339 4.63 21.07 1.17
N LEU A 340 4.63 19.85 0.68
CA LEU A 340 5.04 18.68 1.44
C LEU A 340 6.55 18.46 1.40
N PHE A 341 7.15 18.51 0.22
CA PHE A 341 8.55 18.14 0.03
C PHE A 341 9.49 19.33 -0.27
N GLY A 342 9.00 20.48 -0.72
CA GLY A 342 9.79 21.61 -1.22
C GLY A 342 10.57 22.36 -0.15
N ARG A 343 11.34 21.62 0.66
CA ARG A 343 12.20 22.16 1.75
C ARG A 343 13.52 21.41 1.79
N GLY A 344 14.55 22.08 2.33
CA GLY A 344 15.88 21.48 2.51
C GLY A 344 16.54 21.12 1.17
N ALA A 345 16.95 19.88 1.02
CA ALA A 345 17.63 19.38 -0.18
C ALA A 345 16.70 19.11 -1.39
N PHE A 346 15.38 19.31 -1.24
CA PHE A 346 14.42 19.06 -2.31
C PHE A 346 14.28 20.30 -3.20
N ASP A 347 15.07 20.36 -4.26
CA ASP A 347 15.18 21.50 -5.16
C ASP A 347 13.99 21.67 -6.14
N GLN A 348 14.03 22.71 -6.96
CA GLN A 348 12.98 23.01 -7.94
C GLN A 348 12.88 21.92 -9.04
N GLN A 349 13.98 21.26 -9.38
CA GLN A 349 13.99 20.16 -10.33
C GLN A 349 13.24 18.94 -9.74
N ALA A 350 13.54 18.59 -8.48
CA ALA A 350 12.86 17.53 -7.75
C ALA A 350 11.35 17.81 -7.63
N ILE A 351 10.96 19.07 -7.33
CA ILE A 351 9.55 19.48 -7.30
C ILE A 351 8.89 19.24 -8.66
N ARG A 352 9.51 19.70 -9.75
CA ARG A 352 8.96 19.53 -11.10
C ARG A 352 8.80 18.06 -11.48
N THR A 353 9.84 17.26 -11.31
CA THR A 353 9.82 15.84 -11.69
C THR A 353 8.78 15.06 -10.86
N THR A 354 8.77 15.29 -9.53
CA THR A 354 7.82 14.62 -8.63
C THR A 354 6.38 15.05 -8.88
N SER A 355 6.13 16.35 -9.12
CA SER A 355 4.79 16.85 -9.39
C SER A 355 4.24 16.37 -10.73
N GLN A 356 5.07 16.27 -11.76
CA GLN A 356 4.68 15.68 -13.03
C GLN A 356 4.34 14.20 -12.86
N ALA A 357 5.15 13.44 -12.12
CA ALA A 357 4.85 12.05 -11.80
C ALA A 357 3.53 11.93 -11.02
N LEU A 358 3.30 12.79 -10.03
CA LEU A 358 2.05 12.83 -9.26
C LEU A 358 0.83 13.13 -10.16
N TYR A 359 0.95 14.11 -11.07
CA TYR A 359 -0.10 14.44 -12.02
C TYR A 359 -0.52 13.20 -12.82
N PHE A 360 0.45 12.50 -13.41
CA PHE A 360 0.15 11.33 -14.22
C PHE A 360 -0.31 10.12 -13.39
N TYR A 361 0.22 9.89 -12.20
CA TYR A 361 -0.31 8.86 -11.28
C TYR A 361 -1.74 9.13 -10.85
N SER A 362 -2.13 10.40 -10.76
CA SER A 362 -3.49 10.78 -10.36
C SER A 362 -4.55 10.38 -11.39
N ILE A 363 -4.19 10.29 -12.67
CA ILE A 363 -5.08 9.75 -13.73
C ILE A 363 -5.48 8.30 -13.41
N GLY A 364 -4.52 7.49 -12.94
CA GLY A 364 -4.75 6.09 -12.56
C GLY A 364 -5.44 5.87 -11.22
N MET A 365 -5.64 6.93 -10.41
CA MET A 365 -6.14 6.81 -9.04
C MET A 365 -7.50 6.11 -8.97
N ILE A 366 -8.37 6.34 -9.94
CA ILE A 366 -9.68 5.68 -10.04
C ILE A 366 -9.50 4.17 -10.23
N GLY A 367 -8.62 3.77 -11.14
CA GLY A 367 -8.30 2.36 -11.39
C GLY A 367 -7.70 1.68 -10.16
N PHE A 368 -6.75 2.32 -9.52
CA PHE A 368 -6.15 1.82 -8.28
C PHE A 368 -7.15 1.71 -7.12
N GLY A 369 -8.13 2.60 -7.05
CA GLY A 369 -9.18 2.56 -6.02
C GLY A 369 -10.18 1.44 -6.23
N LEU A 370 -10.62 1.21 -7.47
CA LEU A 370 -11.63 0.22 -7.81
C LEU A 370 -11.09 -1.21 -7.90
N ARG A 371 -9.83 -1.39 -8.33
CA ARG A 371 -9.19 -2.70 -8.50
C ARG A 371 -9.35 -3.62 -7.27
N PRO A 372 -9.10 -3.18 -6.02
CA PRO A 372 -9.25 -4.05 -4.84
C PRO A 372 -10.68 -4.56 -4.63
N VAL A 373 -11.71 -3.75 -4.89
CA VAL A 373 -13.13 -4.17 -4.77
C VAL A 373 -13.45 -5.24 -5.78
N LEU A 374 -13.07 -5.01 -7.04
CA LEU A 374 -13.35 -5.96 -8.12
C LEU A 374 -12.62 -7.29 -7.90
N ILE A 375 -11.36 -7.27 -7.47
CA ILE A 375 -10.61 -8.47 -7.11
C ILE A 375 -11.31 -9.23 -5.97
N ARG A 376 -11.78 -8.52 -4.92
CA ARG A 376 -12.51 -9.15 -3.81
C ARG A 376 -13.85 -9.75 -4.26
N ALA A 377 -14.53 -9.13 -5.22
CA ALA A 377 -15.74 -9.69 -5.82
C ALA A 377 -15.45 -11.04 -6.51
N PHE A 378 -14.37 -11.15 -7.28
CA PHE A 378 -13.95 -12.42 -7.87
C PHE A 378 -13.56 -13.46 -6.82
N HIS A 379 -12.77 -13.06 -5.81
CA HIS A 379 -12.35 -13.97 -4.74
C HIS A 379 -13.55 -14.51 -3.94
N SER A 380 -14.59 -13.70 -3.73
CA SER A 380 -15.80 -14.16 -3.06
C SER A 380 -16.57 -15.23 -3.84
N MET A 381 -16.38 -15.26 -5.16
CA MET A 381 -16.88 -16.31 -6.07
C MET A 381 -15.86 -17.44 -6.30
N GLN A 382 -14.79 -17.52 -5.50
CA GLN A 382 -13.70 -18.49 -5.60
C GLN A 382 -12.94 -18.45 -6.94
N ASP A 383 -12.99 -17.32 -7.64
CA ASP A 383 -12.26 -17.08 -8.88
C ASP A 383 -11.02 -16.22 -8.64
N THR A 384 -9.89 -16.87 -8.50
CA THR A 384 -8.58 -16.20 -8.39
C THR A 384 -7.88 -16.09 -9.74
N LYS A 385 -8.28 -16.91 -10.72
CA LYS A 385 -7.64 -17.01 -12.03
C LYS A 385 -7.90 -15.77 -12.88
N THR A 386 -9.14 -15.28 -12.94
CA THR A 386 -9.52 -14.13 -13.75
C THR A 386 -8.76 -12.84 -13.34
N PRO A 387 -8.71 -12.44 -12.05
CA PRO A 387 -7.89 -11.31 -11.63
C PRO A 387 -6.40 -11.47 -11.93
N MET A 388 -5.86 -12.68 -11.79
CA MET A 388 -4.45 -12.96 -12.07
C MET A 388 -4.14 -12.77 -13.57
N ILE A 389 -4.95 -13.30 -14.48
CA ILE A 389 -4.76 -13.12 -15.92
C ILE A 389 -4.87 -11.65 -16.31
N ASN A 390 -5.90 -10.93 -15.81
CA ASN A 390 -6.06 -9.50 -16.10
C ASN A 390 -4.89 -8.68 -15.56
N GLY A 391 -4.36 -9.05 -14.40
CA GLY A 391 -3.14 -8.44 -13.84
C GLY A 391 -1.93 -8.67 -14.74
N ALA A 392 -1.71 -9.90 -15.19
CA ALA A 392 -0.59 -10.24 -16.09
C ALA A 392 -0.66 -9.48 -17.42
N MET A 393 -1.85 -9.41 -18.05
CA MET A 393 -2.07 -8.62 -19.26
C MET A 393 -1.77 -7.14 -19.05
N SER A 394 -2.22 -6.59 -17.92
CA SER A 394 -1.97 -5.21 -17.56
C SER A 394 -0.50 -4.92 -17.32
N THR A 395 0.21 -5.82 -16.65
CA THR A 395 1.66 -5.68 -16.44
C THR A 395 2.43 -5.76 -17.76
N ALA A 396 2.07 -6.67 -18.64
CA ALA A 396 2.68 -6.73 -19.97
C ALA A 396 2.47 -5.42 -20.75
N LEU A 397 1.24 -4.88 -20.74
CA LEU A 397 0.99 -3.57 -21.34
C LEU A 397 1.79 -2.45 -20.66
N ASN A 398 1.87 -2.47 -19.32
CA ASN A 398 2.66 -1.47 -18.59
C ASN A 398 4.12 -1.47 -19.03
N ILE A 399 4.75 -2.64 -19.17
CA ILE A 399 6.13 -2.77 -19.64
C ILE A 399 6.30 -2.16 -21.04
N VAL A 400 5.40 -2.48 -21.96
CA VAL A 400 5.42 -1.91 -23.31
C VAL A 400 5.26 -0.39 -23.28
N LEU A 401 4.29 0.11 -22.51
CA LEU A 401 4.05 1.54 -22.36
C LEU A 401 5.22 2.25 -21.67
N ASN A 402 5.87 1.63 -20.70
CA ASN A 402 7.06 2.16 -20.04
C ASN A 402 8.17 2.39 -21.08
N ILE A 403 8.43 1.42 -21.96
CA ILE A 403 9.45 1.54 -23.01
C ILE A 403 9.12 2.67 -24.00
N ILE A 404 7.85 2.79 -24.39
CA ILE A 404 7.42 3.79 -25.37
C ILE A 404 7.36 5.18 -24.73
N LEU A 405 6.57 5.34 -23.65
CA LEU A 405 6.29 6.66 -23.07
C LEU A 405 7.51 7.27 -22.39
N SER A 406 8.39 6.46 -21.81
CA SER A 406 9.62 6.99 -21.19
C SER A 406 10.55 7.68 -22.18
N ARG A 407 10.55 7.27 -23.46
CA ARG A 407 11.35 7.92 -24.51
C ARG A 407 10.88 9.35 -24.81
N TYR A 408 9.58 9.61 -24.72
CA TYR A 408 8.99 10.91 -25.05
C TYR A 408 8.75 11.79 -23.81
N MET A 409 8.47 11.18 -22.65
CA MET A 409 8.02 11.90 -21.47
C MET A 409 8.93 11.66 -20.24
N GLY A 410 10.02 10.89 -20.38
CA GLY A 410 10.92 10.60 -19.28
C GLY A 410 10.21 9.92 -18.10
N ILE A 411 10.50 10.40 -16.89
CA ILE A 411 9.91 9.90 -15.63
C ILE A 411 8.38 9.98 -15.65
N SER A 412 7.83 11.05 -16.23
CA SER A 412 6.37 11.23 -16.34
C SER A 412 5.71 10.13 -17.18
N GLY A 413 6.41 9.61 -18.18
CA GLY A 413 5.95 8.50 -19.03
C GLY A 413 5.77 7.21 -18.24
N LEU A 414 6.64 6.91 -17.27
CA LEU A 414 6.51 5.74 -16.40
C LEU A 414 5.25 5.85 -15.51
N ALA A 415 5.01 7.04 -14.95
CA ALA A 415 3.81 7.30 -14.15
C ALA A 415 2.52 7.16 -14.98
N LEU A 416 2.54 7.67 -16.24
CA LEU A 416 1.40 7.55 -17.15
C LEU A 416 1.16 6.10 -17.57
N ALA A 417 2.22 5.34 -17.90
CA ALA A 417 2.11 3.92 -18.24
C ALA A 417 1.45 3.12 -17.12
N THR A 418 1.86 3.36 -15.88
CA THR A 418 1.28 2.72 -14.69
C THR A 418 -0.19 3.08 -14.51
N SER A 419 -0.55 4.34 -14.78
CA SER A 419 -1.95 4.81 -14.72
C SER A 419 -2.83 4.19 -15.80
N ILE A 420 -2.38 4.14 -17.05
CA ILE A 420 -3.11 3.50 -18.15
C ILE A 420 -3.32 2.01 -17.84
N SER A 421 -2.29 1.34 -17.34
CA SER A 421 -2.36 -0.08 -16.99
C SER A 421 -3.33 -0.36 -15.84
N ALA A 422 -3.38 0.51 -14.83
CA ALA A 422 -4.34 0.41 -13.74
C ALA A 422 -5.79 0.58 -14.22
N LEU A 423 -6.04 1.54 -15.12
CA LEU A 423 -7.35 1.75 -15.73
C LEU A 423 -7.75 0.56 -16.60
N LEU A 424 -6.82 0.03 -17.42
CA LEU A 424 -7.07 -1.16 -18.24
C LEU A 424 -7.44 -2.37 -17.37
N THR A 425 -6.66 -2.63 -16.30
CA THR A 425 -6.98 -3.73 -15.37
C THR A 425 -8.40 -3.60 -14.84
N THR A 426 -8.78 -2.40 -14.45
CA THR A 426 -10.12 -2.12 -13.93
C THR A 426 -11.20 -2.38 -14.97
N VAL A 427 -11.01 -1.92 -16.20
CA VAL A 427 -11.94 -2.17 -17.31
C VAL A 427 -12.06 -3.66 -17.60
N LEU A 428 -10.94 -4.39 -17.68
CA LEU A 428 -10.93 -5.83 -17.90
C LEU A 428 -11.66 -6.59 -16.78
N LEU A 429 -11.44 -6.20 -15.53
CA LEU A 429 -12.15 -6.77 -14.38
C LEU A 429 -13.66 -6.51 -14.47
N PHE A 430 -14.07 -5.28 -14.82
CA PHE A 430 -15.49 -4.95 -15.04
C PHE A 430 -16.13 -5.80 -16.14
N LEU A 431 -15.47 -5.91 -17.29
CA LEU A 431 -15.98 -6.71 -18.43
C LEU A 431 -16.11 -8.19 -18.08
N ASN A 432 -15.09 -8.76 -17.45
CA ASN A 432 -15.10 -10.16 -17.04
C ASN A 432 -16.13 -10.43 -15.93
N LEU A 433 -16.30 -9.49 -15.00
CA LEU A 433 -17.31 -9.59 -13.96
C LEU A 433 -18.72 -9.54 -14.55
N ARG A 434 -18.96 -8.63 -15.50
CA ARG A 434 -20.22 -8.56 -16.23
C ARG A 434 -20.53 -9.85 -17.00
N LYS A 435 -19.52 -10.46 -17.63
CA LYS A 435 -19.69 -11.78 -18.29
C LYS A 435 -20.10 -12.86 -17.29
N LYS A 436 -19.58 -12.82 -16.07
CA LYS A 436 -19.79 -13.87 -15.07
C LYS A 436 -21.12 -13.76 -14.32
N ILE A 437 -21.51 -12.56 -13.91
CA ILE A 437 -22.72 -12.33 -13.10
C ILE A 437 -23.85 -11.62 -13.84
N GLY A 438 -23.65 -11.29 -15.11
CA GLY A 438 -24.60 -10.48 -15.89
C GLY A 438 -24.55 -8.99 -15.53
N SER A 439 -25.53 -8.23 -15.97
CA SER A 439 -25.62 -6.80 -15.67
C SER A 439 -25.80 -6.55 -14.16
N PHE A 440 -25.04 -5.59 -13.60
CA PHE A 440 -25.09 -5.19 -12.19
C PHE A 440 -25.21 -3.68 -12.02
N GLY A 441 -26.15 -3.08 -12.74
CA GLY A 441 -26.43 -1.65 -12.62
C GLY A 441 -25.44 -0.74 -13.35
N MET A 442 -24.78 -1.22 -14.42
CA MET A 442 -23.76 -0.45 -15.16
C MET A 442 -24.23 0.92 -15.62
N LYS A 443 -25.50 1.07 -16.05
CA LYS A 443 -26.06 2.37 -16.45
C LYS A 443 -26.11 3.35 -15.26
N GLN A 444 -26.53 2.86 -14.09
CA GLN A 444 -26.57 3.65 -12.86
C GLN A 444 -25.16 4.03 -12.41
N ILE A 445 -24.24 3.05 -12.37
CA ILE A 445 -22.82 3.29 -12.02
C ILE A 445 -22.22 4.35 -12.94
N LEU A 446 -22.44 4.26 -14.25
CA LEU A 446 -21.94 5.24 -15.22
C LEU A 446 -22.57 6.62 -15.02
N SER A 447 -23.89 6.69 -14.80
CA SER A 447 -24.59 7.95 -14.53
C SER A 447 -24.04 8.62 -13.27
N VAL A 448 -23.87 7.88 -12.19
CA VAL A 448 -23.30 8.40 -10.93
C VAL A 448 -21.83 8.80 -11.11
N PHE A 449 -21.04 7.99 -11.84
CA PHE A 449 -19.66 8.32 -12.20
C PHE A 449 -19.56 9.66 -12.93
N LEU A 450 -20.43 9.90 -13.92
CA LEU A 450 -20.47 11.16 -14.67
C LEU A 450 -20.89 12.35 -13.77
N LYS A 451 -21.87 12.17 -12.89
CA LYS A 451 -22.25 13.17 -11.89
C LYS A 451 -21.08 13.54 -10.98
N ILE A 452 -20.41 12.55 -10.41
CA ILE A 452 -19.25 12.75 -9.54
C ILE A 452 -18.11 13.44 -10.30
N SER A 453 -17.84 13.03 -11.53
CA SER A 453 -16.80 13.64 -12.38
C SER A 453 -17.11 15.11 -12.67
N PHE A 454 -18.36 15.42 -13.03
CA PHE A 454 -18.80 16.79 -13.26
C PHE A 454 -18.67 17.65 -11.99
N ALA A 455 -19.16 17.17 -10.86
CA ALA A 455 -19.02 17.85 -9.58
C ALA A 455 -17.54 18.10 -9.22
N SER A 456 -16.68 17.12 -9.48
CA SER A 456 -15.25 17.21 -9.20
C SER A 456 -14.53 18.20 -10.12
N VAL A 457 -14.95 18.32 -11.38
CA VAL A 457 -14.41 19.34 -12.30
C VAL A 457 -14.82 20.74 -11.84
N ILE A 458 -16.08 20.96 -11.47
CA ILE A 458 -16.54 22.25 -10.92
C ILE A 458 -15.78 22.60 -9.64
N MET A 459 -15.67 21.65 -8.72
CA MET A 459 -14.86 21.79 -7.49
C MET A 459 -13.43 22.23 -7.84
N GLY A 460 -12.78 21.54 -8.78
CA GLY A 460 -11.43 21.85 -9.20
C GLY A 460 -11.29 23.25 -9.80
N THR A 461 -12.26 23.67 -10.61
CA THR A 461 -12.30 25.00 -11.21
C THR A 461 -12.45 26.08 -10.15
N ILE A 462 -13.41 25.95 -9.23
CA ILE A 462 -13.64 26.89 -8.12
C ILE A 462 -12.36 27.01 -7.27
N SER A 463 -11.79 25.87 -6.90
CA SER A 463 -10.59 25.84 -6.07
C SER A 463 -9.38 26.45 -6.77
N LYS A 464 -9.21 26.23 -8.08
CA LYS A 464 -8.12 26.82 -8.89
C LYS A 464 -8.26 28.32 -9.03
N ILE A 465 -9.46 28.82 -9.27
CA ILE A 465 -9.73 30.27 -9.33
C ILE A 465 -9.43 30.91 -7.98
N SER A 466 -9.91 30.32 -6.89
CA SER A 466 -9.64 30.80 -5.54
C SER A 466 -8.13 30.80 -5.23
N TYR A 467 -7.41 29.74 -5.61
CA TYR A 467 -5.96 29.66 -5.46
C TYR A 467 -5.26 30.80 -6.20
N ASN A 468 -5.60 31.03 -7.45
CA ASN A 468 -4.98 32.08 -8.27
C ASN A 468 -5.21 33.49 -7.71
N HIS A 469 -6.37 33.74 -7.08
CA HIS A 469 -6.65 35.02 -6.40
C HIS A 469 -5.89 35.19 -5.09
N MET A 470 -5.76 34.11 -4.31
CA MET A 470 -5.14 34.18 -2.99
C MET A 470 -3.61 34.14 -3.02
N ILE A 471 -3.00 33.60 -4.10
CA ILE A 471 -1.53 33.42 -4.16
C ILE A 471 -0.77 34.75 -4.19
N SER A 472 -1.41 35.83 -4.61
CA SER A 472 -0.84 37.20 -4.57
C SER A 472 -0.93 37.87 -3.21
N ILE A 473 -1.79 37.36 -2.31
CA ILE A 473 -2.11 37.99 -1.02
C ILE A 473 -1.52 37.17 0.14
N LEU A 474 -1.52 35.83 0.00
CA LEU A 474 -1.15 34.90 1.07
C LEU A 474 0.14 34.13 0.74
N THR A 475 0.75 33.56 1.75
CA THR A 475 1.89 32.67 1.54
C THR A 475 1.49 31.43 0.72
N PRO A 476 2.36 30.91 -0.15
CA PRO A 476 2.03 29.76 -1.01
C PRO A 476 1.46 28.55 -0.25
N ASN A 477 2.03 28.25 0.92
CA ASN A 477 1.59 27.11 1.73
C ASN A 477 0.15 27.30 2.26
N LEU A 478 -0.16 28.49 2.78
CA LEU A 478 -1.49 28.81 3.30
C LEU A 478 -2.53 28.84 2.16
N THR A 479 -2.14 29.40 1.01
CA THR A 479 -2.98 29.42 -0.18
C THR A 479 -3.41 28.03 -0.63
N VAL A 480 -2.47 27.06 -0.66
CA VAL A 480 -2.77 25.65 -1.01
C VAL A 480 -3.74 25.03 0.00
N MET A 481 -3.48 25.24 1.31
CA MET A 481 -4.35 24.68 2.36
C MET A 481 -5.78 25.21 2.25
N ILE A 482 -5.93 26.52 2.07
CA ILE A 482 -7.25 27.15 1.91
C ILE A 482 -7.91 26.68 0.61
N ALA A 483 -7.18 26.61 -0.50
CA ALA A 483 -7.71 26.13 -1.77
C ALA A 483 -8.21 24.67 -1.68
N LEU A 484 -7.50 23.80 -0.98
CA LEU A 484 -7.93 22.42 -0.72
C LEU A 484 -9.18 22.37 0.21
N ALA A 485 -9.25 23.25 1.21
CA ALA A 485 -10.45 23.38 2.05
C ALA A 485 -11.66 23.85 1.23
N ILE A 486 -11.49 24.86 0.36
CA ILE A 486 -12.53 25.32 -0.58
C ILE A 486 -12.93 24.18 -1.53
N ALA A 487 -11.97 23.40 -2.05
CA ALA A 487 -12.26 22.23 -2.85
C ALA A 487 -13.18 21.25 -2.11
N PHE A 488 -12.83 20.91 -0.87
CA PHE A 488 -13.62 19.99 -0.06
C PHE A 488 -15.05 20.50 0.19
N VAL A 489 -15.19 21.76 0.62
CA VAL A 489 -16.50 22.37 0.92
C VAL A 489 -17.35 22.47 -0.35
N SER A 490 -16.80 22.96 -1.46
CA SER A 490 -17.51 23.08 -2.73
C SER A 490 -17.96 21.73 -3.27
N TYR A 491 -17.08 20.70 -3.18
CA TYR A 491 -17.43 19.34 -3.58
C TYR A 491 -18.60 18.78 -2.77
N VAL A 492 -18.51 18.84 -1.44
CA VAL A 492 -19.56 18.35 -0.55
C VAL A 492 -20.88 19.06 -0.84
N SER A 493 -20.85 20.38 -1.06
CA SER A 493 -22.04 21.17 -1.40
C SER A 493 -22.64 20.71 -2.73
N ILE A 494 -21.84 20.58 -3.78
CA ILE A 494 -22.34 20.20 -5.12
C ILE A 494 -22.93 18.78 -5.09
N ILE A 495 -22.23 17.82 -4.46
CA ILE A 495 -22.70 16.43 -4.35
C ILE A 495 -24.00 16.34 -3.55
N TYR A 496 -24.17 17.16 -2.50
CA TYR A 496 -25.41 17.24 -1.74
C TYR A 496 -26.60 17.61 -2.63
N PHE A 497 -26.45 18.63 -3.48
CA PHE A 497 -27.51 19.05 -4.42
C PHE A 497 -27.77 18.05 -5.55
N MET A 498 -26.80 17.20 -5.89
CA MET A 498 -26.96 16.17 -6.93
C MET A 498 -27.81 14.98 -6.52
N LYS A 499 -28.24 14.90 -5.24
CA LYS A 499 -29.12 13.85 -4.69
C LYS A 499 -28.66 12.44 -5.09
N ILE A 500 -27.38 12.13 -4.81
CA ILE A 500 -26.83 10.79 -5.02
C ILE A 500 -27.28 9.91 -3.85
N GLU A 501 -27.90 8.78 -4.15
CA GLU A 501 -28.58 7.91 -3.17
C GLU A 501 -27.63 7.47 -2.04
N GLU A 502 -26.39 7.13 -2.37
CA GLU A 502 -25.37 6.71 -1.39
C GLU A 502 -24.95 7.86 -0.46
N VAL A 503 -25.00 9.10 -0.94
CA VAL A 503 -24.72 10.30 -0.11
C VAL A 503 -25.88 10.57 0.83
N GLU A 504 -27.12 10.41 0.39
CA GLU A 504 -28.30 10.59 1.24
C GLU A 504 -28.30 9.60 2.41
N VAL A 505 -27.88 8.34 2.17
CA VAL A 505 -27.72 7.33 3.24
C VAL A 505 -26.72 7.79 4.29
N VAL A 506 -25.55 8.31 3.87
CA VAL A 506 -24.52 8.81 4.80
C VAL A 506 -25.04 10.00 5.60
N ILE A 507 -25.71 10.95 4.95
CA ILE A 507 -26.30 12.12 5.60
C ILE A 507 -27.35 11.71 6.62
N ARG A 508 -28.22 10.75 6.30
CA ARG A 508 -29.24 10.23 7.22
C ARG A 508 -28.59 9.63 8.47
N VAL A 509 -27.56 8.79 8.30
CA VAL A 509 -26.84 8.19 9.44
C VAL A 509 -26.18 9.24 10.33
N VAL A 510 -25.61 10.30 9.73
CA VAL A 510 -25.00 11.41 10.50
C VAL A 510 -26.07 12.20 11.24
N LYS A 511 -27.21 12.53 10.58
CA LYS A 511 -28.33 13.24 11.22
C LYS A 511 -28.95 12.44 12.37
N ASP A 512 -29.10 11.13 12.20
CA ASP A 512 -29.66 10.26 13.25
C ASP A 512 -28.72 10.18 14.47
N LYS A 513 -27.40 10.15 14.25
CA LYS A 513 -26.44 10.21 15.36
C LYS A 513 -26.44 11.54 16.10
N LEU A 514 -26.50 12.66 15.38
CA LEU A 514 -26.55 13.99 15.98
C LEU A 514 -27.87 14.24 16.75
N LYS A 515 -28.98 13.58 16.35
CA LYS A 515 -30.23 13.60 17.10
C LYS A 515 -30.26 12.71 18.35
N LEU A 516 -29.36 11.75 18.45
CA LEU A 516 -29.22 10.86 19.62
C LEU A 516 -28.27 11.44 20.68
N GLU A 517 -27.53 12.50 20.36
CA GLU A 517 -26.63 13.21 21.30
C GLU A 517 -27.29 14.50 21.87
N ASN A 518 -28.48 14.89 21.36
CA ASN A 518 -29.36 15.93 21.93
C ASN A 518 -30.62 15.28 22.56
#